data_6f6930d6fed0bdb840aa140e1136df63
#
_entry.id   6f6930d6fed0bdb840aa140e1136df63
#
_cell.length_a   1.000
_cell.length_b   1.000
_cell.length_c   1.000
_cell.angle_alpha   90.00
_cell.angle_beta   90.00
_cell.angle_gamma   90.00
#
_symmetry.space_group_name_H-M   'P 1'
#
loop_
_entity.id
_entity.type
_entity.pdbx_description
1 polymer ?
#
loop_
_entity_poly.entity_id
_entity_poly.type
_entity_poly.pdbx_seq_one_letter_code
_entity_poly.pdbx_strand_id
1 'polypeptide(L)'
;MVYQQFINYPHLNVFENVAFPLKQRKVDDQVIADEVTKSLKSVGLEGYENRKIQELSGGQQQRVSLARSLVKNAKILLLDEPLVNLDYKLREQLREEFKNIFSQGLSEDSIVVFSTTDPREAMEINGEVIVLDEGKVLQVGPAKEIFENPKTLKVAEISNDPPMNILKASIETNKIKFEEIEVELPNHLSNLKEKNFNLGIRASDIKLSDSGFEFEVELAEISGSETLLHLKRGNSRIIISIEEVLNFNIHDKVKISFNISKIYAFNENGVLSSSPFGGSYV
;
A
#
# COMPACT_ATOMS: atom_id res chain seq x y z
N MET A 1 12.54 2.63 -17.94
CA MET A 1 12.38 3.06 -16.55
C MET A 1 11.62 4.37 -16.53
N VAL A 2 10.63 4.48 -15.66
CA VAL A 2 9.94 5.71 -15.31
C VAL A 2 10.46 6.11 -13.94
N TYR A 3 11.01 7.30 -13.83
CA TYR A 3 11.54 7.83 -12.58
C TYR A 3 10.44 8.55 -11.81
N GLN A 4 10.56 8.64 -10.50
CA GLN A 4 9.71 9.43 -9.59
C GLN A 4 9.58 10.90 -10.07
N GLN A 5 10.68 11.49 -10.52
CA GLN A 5 10.67 12.78 -11.24
C GLN A 5 10.50 12.51 -12.72
N PHE A 6 9.36 12.88 -13.29
CA PHE A 6 9.05 12.62 -14.71
C PHE A 6 9.98 13.44 -15.62
N ILE A 7 11.07 12.81 -16.02
CA ILE A 7 12.05 13.44 -16.91
C ILE A 7 11.52 13.42 -18.34
N ASN A 8 10.88 14.50 -18.76
CA ASN A 8 10.49 14.72 -20.15
C ASN A 8 11.49 15.65 -20.85
N TYR A 9 11.56 15.57 -22.19
CA TYR A 9 12.38 16.46 -23.01
C TYR A 9 11.62 17.78 -23.24
N PRO A 10 12.03 18.91 -22.61
CA PRO A 10 11.22 20.13 -22.58
C PRO A 10 11.15 20.85 -23.95
N HIS A 11 12.07 20.58 -24.85
CA HIS A 11 12.13 21.14 -26.18
C HIS A 11 11.33 20.35 -27.22
N LEU A 12 10.81 19.18 -26.85
CA LEU A 12 9.98 18.33 -27.71
C LEU A 12 8.51 18.45 -27.29
N ASN A 13 7.59 18.28 -28.24
CA ASN A 13 6.18 18.15 -27.94
C ASN A 13 5.85 16.74 -27.37
N VAL A 14 4.59 16.48 -27.05
CA VAL A 14 4.14 15.19 -26.47
C VAL A 14 4.45 14.04 -27.43
N PHE A 15 4.04 14.16 -28.70
CA PHE A 15 4.31 13.12 -29.71
C PHE A 15 5.80 12.82 -29.82
N GLU A 16 6.62 13.85 -29.96
CA GLU A 16 8.07 13.71 -30.11
C GLU A 16 8.73 13.07 -28.86
N ASN A 17 8.25 13.41 -27.67
CA ASN A 17 8.71 12.77 -26.44
C ASN A 17 8.47 11.28 -26.45
N VAL A 18 7.27 10.85 -26.83
CA VAL A 18 6.89 9.41 -26.87
C VAL A 18 7.59 8.72 -28.05
N ALA A 19 7.68 9.35 -29.20
CA ALA A 19 8.34 8.82 -30.41
C ALA A 19 9.87 8.66 -30.25
N PHE A 20 10.48 9.43 -29.35
CA PHE A 20 11.95 9.51 -29.22
C PHE A 20 12.66 8.16 -29.19
N PRO A 21 12.27 7.18 -28.37
CA PRO A 21 12.96 5.88 -28.32
C PRO A 21 12.80 5.05 -29.61
N LEU A 22 11.70 5.20 -30.35
CA LEU A 22 11.50 4.52 -31.64
C LEU A 22 12.35 5.16 -32.72
N LYS A 23 12.42 6.49 -32.76
CA LYS A 23 13.31 7.22 -33.68
C LYS A 23 14.78 6.83 -33.50
N GLN A 24 15.23 6.66 -32.25
CA GLN A 24 16.60 6.18 -31.96
C GLN A 24 16.85 4.75 -32.49
N ARG A 25 15.82 3.93 -32.55
CA ARG A 25 15.88 2.57 -33.13
C ARG A 25 15.72 2.57 -34.66
N LYS A 26 15.53 3.73 -35.30
CA LYS A 26 15.31 3.89 -36.73
C LYS A 26 14.09 3.09 -37.22
N VAL A 27 13.01 3.06 -36.43
CA VAL A 27 11.74 2.48 -36.82
C VAL A 27 11.10 3.35 -37.88
N ASP A 28 10.32 2.75 -38.79
CA ASP A 28 9.58 3.44 -39.85
C ASP A 28 8.62 4.49 -39.28
N ASP A 29 8.52 5.66 -39.95
CA ASP A 29 7.72 6.78 -39.44
C ASP A 29 6.22 6.45 -39.34
N GLN A 30 5.68 5.59 -40.23
CA GLN A 30 4.28 5.18 -40.14
C GLN A 30 4.06 4.32 -38.89
N VAL A 31 4.95 3.37 -38.61
CA VAL A 31 4.90 2.53 -37.43
C VAL A 31 5.04 3.38 -36.15
N ILE A 32 5.93 4.40 -36.19
CA ILE A 32 6.08 5.34 -35.07
C ILE A 32 4.76 6.06 -34.80
N ALA A 33 4.09 6.57 -35.84
CA ALA A 33 2.82 7.28 -35.69
C ALA A 33 1.74 6.40 -35.05
N ASP A 34 1.61 5.17 -35.48
CA ASP A 34 0.62 4.21 -35.00
C ASP A 34 0.90 3.82 -33.52
N GLU A 35 2.14 3.48 -33.18
CA GLU A 35 2.56 3.07 -31.86
C GLU A 35 2.46 4.22 -30.82
N VAL A 36 2.83 5.44 -31.23
CA VAL A 36 2.70 6.63 -30.36
C VAL A 36 1.24 6.95 -30.09
N THR A 37 0.38 6.92 -31.13
CA THR A 37 -1.07 7.15 -30.96
C THR A 37 -1.68 6.12 -30.04
N LYS A 38 -1.37 4.83 -30.22
CA LYS A 38 -1.82 3.75 -29.35
C LYS A 38 -1.35 3.95 -27.91
N SER A 39 -0.09 4.31 -27.72
CA SER A 39 0.49 4.53 -26.39
C SER A 39 -0.09 5.75 -25.69
N LEU A 40 -0.33 6.86 -26.42
CA LEU A 40 -0.98 8.05 -25.85
C LEU A 40 -2.44 7.76 -25.45
N LYS A 41 -3.15 7.00 -26.27
CA LYS A 41 -4.51 6.58 -25.94
C LYS A 41 -4.56 5.71 -24.70
N SER A 42 -3.61 4.77 -24.52
CA SER A 42 -3.58 3.89 -23.33
C SER A 42 -3.30 4.61 -22.02
N VAL A 43 -2.76 5.84 -22.08
CA VAL A 43 -2.52 6.69 -20.89
C VAL A 43 -3.47 7.90 -20.83
N GLY A 44 -4.55 7.93 -21.62
CA GLY A 44 -5.55 8.99 -21.60
C GLY A 44 -5.05 10.35 -22.08
N LEU A 45 -4.08 10.38 -23.02
CA LEU A 45 -3.52 11.60 -23.62
C LEU A 45 -3.83 11.74 -25.12
N GLU A 46 -4.88 11.10 -25.61
CA GLU A 46 -5.37 11.28 -26.99
C GLU A 46 -5.72 12.75 -27.24
N GLY A 47 -5.24 13.32 -28.34
CA GLY A 47 -5.44 14.74 -28.71
C GLY A 47 -4.44 15.72 -28.09
N TYR A 48 -3.42 15.22 -27.35
CA TYR A 48 -2.38 16.06 -26.75
C TYR A 48 -1.07 16.06 -27.55
N GLU A 49 -1.00 15.39 -28.68
CA GLU A 49 0.20 15.09 -29.47
C GLU A 49 1.05 16.32 -29.74
N ASN A 50 0.41 17.43 -30.09
CA ASN A 50 1.08 18.68 -30.51
C ASN A 50 1.38 19.63 -29.34
N ARG A 51 0.93 19.34 -28.12
CA ARG A 51 1.18 20.20 -26.96
C ARG A 51 2.64 20.14 -26.52
N LYS A 52 3.13 21.28 -26.03
CA LYS A 52 4.44 21.33 -25.38
C LYS A 52 4.36 20.77 -23.96
N ILE A 53 5.46 20.21 -23.48
CA ILE A 53 5.51 19.62 -22.13
C ILE A 53 5.15 20.64 -21.04
N GLN A 54 5.56 21.90 -21.20
CA GLN A 54 5.30 22.98 -20.23
C GLN A 54 3.81 23.38 -20.15
N GLU A 55 3.00 23.00 -21.13
CA GLU A 55 1.55 23.26 -21.16
C GLU A 55 0.74 22.19 -20.43
N LEU A 56 1.41 21.15 -19.89
CA LEU A 56 0.82 20.00 -19.25
C LEU A 56 0.88 20.12 -17.73
N SER A 57 -0.16 19.62 -17.05
CA SER A 57 -0.11 19.39 -15.60
C SER A 57 0.94 18.33 -15.25
N GLY A 58 1.39 18.29 -13.97
CA GLY A 58 2.35 17.29 -13.51
C GLY A 58 1.92 15.84 -13.80
N GLY A 59 0.66 15.51 -13.56
CA GLY A 59 0.13 14.18 -13.87
C GLY A 59 0.06 13.89 -15.38
N GLN A 60 -0.19 14.89 -16.24
CA GLN A 60 -0.11 14.73 -17.70
C GLN A 60 1.33 14.50 -18.15
N GLN A 61 2.30 15.22 -17.57
CA GLN A 61 3.73 15.02 -17.85
C GLN A 61 4.20 13.62 -17.45
N GLN A 62 3.70 13.10 -16.31
CA GLN A 62 3.97 11.74 -15.88
C GLN A 62 3.45 10.72 -16.86
N ARG A 63 2.21 10.88 -17.35
CA ARG A 63 1.62 10.02 -18.36
C ARG A 63 2.39 10.03 -19.70
N VAL A 64 2.96 11.17 -20.08
CA VAL A 64 3.87 11.23 -21.24
C VAL A 64 5.13 10.38 -21.01
N SER A 65 5.73 10.43 -19.81
CA SER A 65 6.88 9.61 -19.46
C SER A 65 6.54 8.12 -19.44
N LEU A 66 5.33 7.77 -18.96
CA LEU A 66 4.82 6.41 -19.00
C LEU A 66 4.61 5.92 -20.44
N ALA A 67 3.90 6.69 -21.29
CA ALA A 67 3.69 6.37 -22.69
C ALA A 67 5.02 6.14 -23.43
N ARG A 68 6.01 7.01 -23.19
CA ARG A 68 7.36 6.84 -23.74
C ARG A 68 8.05 5.56 -23.28
N SER A 69 7.71 5.06 -22.11
CA SER A 69 8.25 3.79 -21.60
C SER A 69 7.53 2.58 -22.19
N LEU A 70 6.23 2.68 -22.37
CA LEU A 70 5.38 1.63 -22.95
C LEU A 70 5.69 1.40 -24.45
N VAL A 71 5.84 2.48 -25.23
CA VAL A 71 6.12 2.42 -26.66
C VAL A 71 7.43 1.68 -27.00
N LYS A 72 8.35 1.56 -26.04
CA LYS A 72 9.57 0.76 -26.21
C LYS A 72 9.32 -0.73 -26.33
N ASN A 73 8.17 -1.21 -25.90
CA ASN A 73 7.84 -2.63 -25.78
C ASN A 73 9.01 -3.44 -25.19
N ALA A 74 9.51 -2.98 -24.04
CA ALA A 74 10.67 -3.59 -23.40
C ALA A 74 10.25 -4.79 -22.56
N LYS A 75 11.07 -5.84 -22.53
CA LYS A 75 10.83 -7.04 -21.69
C LYS A 75 10.81 -6.72 -20.18
N ILE A 76 11.46 -5.65 -19.76
CA ILE A 76 11.47 -5.21 -18.35
C ILE A 76 11.07 -3.74 -18.29
N LEU A 77 9.98 -3.47 -17.55
CA LEU A 77 9.50 -2.13 -17.25
C LEU A 77 9.78 -1.82 -15.77
N LEU A 78 10.57 -0.79 -15.52
CA LEU A 78 10.88 -0.33 -14.17
C LEU A 78 10.09 0.96 -13.89
N LEU A 79 9.28 0.96 -12.85
CA LEU A 79 8.45 2.07 -12.39
C LEU A 79 8.86 2.42 -10.95
N ASP A 80 9.45 3.60 -10.77
CA ASP A 80 9.97 4.04 -9.49
C ASP A 80 9.03 5.07 -8.89
N GLU A 81 8.26 4.66 -7.89
CA GLU A 81 7.21 5.44 -7.20
C GLU A 81 6.32 6.23 -8.19
N PRO A 82 5.71 5.57 -9.20
CA PRO A 82 5.08 6.29 -10.32
C PRO A 82 3.79 7.02 -9.95
N LEU A 83 3.25 6.83 -8.74
CA LEU A 83 2.00 7.45 -8.26
C LEU A 83 2.23 8.50 -7.16
N VAL A 84 3.48 8.68 -6.72
CA VAL A 84 3.85 9.69 -5.73
C VAL A 84 3.68 11.10 -6.32
N ASN A 85 3.35 12.07 -5.48
CA ASN A 85 3.13 13.49 -5.83
C ASN A 85 1.93 13.77 -6.75
N LEU A 86 0.98 12.84 -6.85
CA LEU A 86 -0.29 13.05 -7.52
C LEU A 86 -1.39 13.38 -6.51
N ASP A 87 -2.37 14.17 -6.94
CA ASP A 87 -3.61 14.32 -6.18
C ASP A 87 -4.36 12.98 -6.11
N TYR A 88 -5.22 12.84 -5.10
CA TYR A 88 -5.95 11.61 -4.82
C TYR A 88 -6.72 11.08 -6.04
N LYS A 89 -7.48 11.97 -6.73
CA LYS A 89 -8.32 11.56 -7.86
C LYS A 89 -7.50 11.04 -9.03
N LEU A 90 -6.39 11.70 -9.33
CA LEU A 90 -5.49 11.30 -10.40
C LEU A 90 -4.75 10.01 -10.05
N ARG A 91 -4.36 9.84 -8.78
CA ARG A 91 -3.73 8.60 -8.29
C ARG A 91 -4.66 7.40 -8.50
N GLU A 92 -5.94 7.51 -8.09
CA GLU A 92 -6.92 6.45 -8.30
C GLU A 92 -7.12 6.12 -9.79
N GLN A 93 -7.24 7.13 -10.64
CA GLN A 93 -7.37 6.92 -12.08
C GLN A 93 -6.15 6.19 -12.67
N LEU A 94 -4.93 6.63 -12.33
CA LEU A 94 -3.72 6.00 -12.82
C LEU A 94 -3.53 4.59 -12.26
N ARG A 95 -3.95 4.32 -11.03
CA ARG A 95 -3.93 2.99 -10.44
C ARG A 95 -4.78 1.99 -11.26
N GLU A 96 -5.99 2.39 -11.63
CA GLU A 96 -6.84 1.59 -12.52
C GLU A 96 -6.25 1.44 -13.93
N GLU A 97 -5.67 2.51 -14.49
CA GLU A 97 -4.97 2.45 -15.78
C GLU A 97 -3.77 1.49 -15.73
N PHE A 98 -2.98 1.48 -14.66
CA PHE A 98 -1.89 0.53 -14.47
C PHE A 98 -2.38 -0.93 -14.43
N LYS A 99 -3.45 -1.21 -13.69
CA LYS A 99 -4.05 -2.55 -13.67
C LYS A 99 -4.42 -3.01 -15.10
N ASN A 100 -5.05 -2.13 -15.88
CA ASN A 100 -5.43 -2.41 -17.26
C ASN A 100 -4.21 -2.60 -18.17
N ILE A 101 -3.18 -1.74 -18.03
CA ILE A 101 -1.95 -1.82 -18.81
C ILE A 101 -1.20 -3.12 -18.49
N PHE A 102 -1.10 -3.50 -17.21
CA PHE A 102 -0.39 -4.71 -16.80
C PHE A 102 -1.15 -5.99 -17.19
N SER A 103 -2.48 -5.95 -17.21
CA SER A 103 -3.29 -7.11 -17.59
C SER A 103 -3.48 -7.30 -19.10
N GLN A 104 -3.44 -6.24 -19.91
CA GLN A 104 -3.81 -6.28 -21.33
C GLN A 104 -2.81 -5.62 -22.27
N GLY A 105 -1.90 -4.78 -21.78
CA GLY A 105 -1.10 -3.86 -22.61
C GLY A 105 0.37 -4.24 -22.78
N LEU A 106 0.87 -5.24 -22.06
CA LEU A 106 2.25 -5.71 -22.15
C LEU A 106 2.29 -7.07 -22.85
N SER A 107 3.44 -7.38 -23.47
CA SER A 107 3.64 -8.74 -24.02
C SER A 107 3.65 -9.76 -22.86
N GLU A 108 3.20 -11.01 -23.15
CA GLU A 108 3.16 -12.10 -22.14
C GLU A 108 4.50 -12.35 -21.45
N ASP A 109 5.61 -12.03 -22.11
CA ASP A 109 6.98 -12.19 -21.60
C ASP A 109 7.51 -10.96 -20.84
N SER A 110 6.68 -9.94 -20.59
CA SER A 110 7.14 -8.70 -19.94
C SER A 110 7.13 -8.81 -18.41
N ILE A 111 8.18 -8.31 -17.79
CA ILE A 111 8.32 -8.18 -16.34
C ILE A 111 8.13 -6.71 -15.96
N VAL A 112 7.24 -6.43 -15.03
CA VAL A 112 7.06 -5.11 -14.42
C VAL A 112 7.66 -5.12 -13.02
N VAL A 113 8.56 -4.18 -12.74
CA VAL A 113 9.05 -3.90 -11.38
C VAL A 113 8.49 -2.54 -10.97
N PHE A 114 7.66 -2.55 -9.94
CA PHE A 114 6.95 -1.39 -9.43
C PHE A 114 7.37 -1.12 -7.99
N SER A 115 8.03 0.00 -7.72
CA SER A 115 8.33 0.41 -6.34
C SER A 115 7.24 1.35 -5.83
N THR A 116 6.86 1.18 -4.57
CA THR A 116 5.91 2.06 -3.88
C THR A 116 6.16 2.09 -2.39
N THR A 117 5.81 3.18 -1.75
CA THR A 117 5.74 3.34 -0.29
C THR A 117 4.31 3.17 0.24
N ASP A 118 3.30 3.06 -0.65
CA ASP A 118 1.90 2.83 -0.27
C ASP A 118 1.59 1.31 -0.32
N PRO A 119 1.34 0.65 0.83
CA PRO A 119 1.04 -0.78 0.87
C PRO A 119 -0.25 -1.13 0.10
N ARG A 120 -1.20 -0.20 -0.01
CA ARG A 120 -2.45 -0.42 -0.77
C ARG A 120 -2.15 -0.62 -2.25
N GLU A 121 -1.23 0.15 -2.83
CA GLU A 121 -0.81 -0.01 -4.22
C GLU A 121 -0.23 -1.40 -4.48
N ALA A 122 0.65 -1.88 -3.59
CA ALA A 122 1.24 -3.21 -3.71
C ALA A 122 0.20 -4.33 -3.63
N MET A 123 -0.80 -4.19 -2.73
CA MET A 123 -1.89 -5.17 -2.58
C MET A 123 -2.81 -5.20 -3.80
N GLU A 124 -3.12 -4.03 -4.38
CA GLU A 124 -4.04 -3.92 -5.51
C GLU A 124 -3.44 -4.40 -6.84
N ILE A 125 -2.13 -4.22 -7.06
CA ILE A 125 -1.43 -4.73 -8.23
C ILE A 125 -1.40 -6.26 -8.23
N ASN A 126 -1.48 -6.87 -7.03
CA ASN A 126 -1.60 -8.32 -6.84
C ASN A 126 -0.48 -9.14 -7.51
N GLY A 127 0.75 -8.63 -7.43
CA GLY A 127 1.96 -9.31 -7.89
C GLY A 127 2.71 -10.04 -6.79
N GLU A 128 3.94 -10.47 -7.10
CA GLU A 128 4.91 -10.85 -6.10
C GLU A 128 5.47 -9.60 -5.43
N VAL A 129 5.39 -9.53 -4.11
CA VAL A 129 5.83 -8.38 -3.31
C VAL A 129 7.16 -8.70 -2.66
N ILE A 130 8.10 -7.75 -2.74
CA ILE A 130 9.37 -7.75 -2.03
C ILE A 130 9.34 -6.61 -1.02
N VAL A 131 9.24 -6.94 0.27
CA VAL A 131 9.30 -5.93 1.35
C VAL A 131 10.75 -5.62 1.66
N LEU A 132 11.09 -4.32 1.57
CA LEU A 132 12.44 -3.81 1.79
C LEU A 132 12.45 -2.82 2.98
N ASP A 133 13.47 -2.91 3.81
CA ASP A 133 13.77 -1.94 4.85
C ASP A 133 15.29 -1.80 5.01
N GLU A 134 15.80 -0.57 5.10
CA GLU A 134 17.24 -0.28 5.22
C GLU A 134 18.13 -1.04 4.23
N GLY A 135 17.67 -1.21 2.99
CA GLY A 135 18.39 -1.93 1.93
C GLY A 135 18.42 -3.46 2.08
N LYS A 136 17.64 -4.04 3.00
CA LYS A 136 17.52 -5.48 3.22
C LYS A 136 16.15 -5.98 2.78
N VAL A 137 16.12 -7.19 2.22
CA VAL A 137 14.88 -7.91 1.95
C VAL A 137 14.38 -8.53 3.25
N LEU A 138 13.18 -8.13 3.70
CA LEU A 138 12.55 -8.66 4.90
C LEU A 138 11.64 -9.86 4.60
N GLN A 139 10.87 -9.78 3.52
CA GLN A 139 9.97 -10.85 3.10
C GLN A 139 9.73 -10.77 1.59
N VAL A 140 9.53 -11.92 0.96
CA VAL A 140 9.12 -12.05 -0.45
C VAL A 140 7.95 -13.02 -0.50
N GLY A 141 6.94 -12.70 -1.28
CA GLY A 141 5.78 -13.56 -1.51
C GLY A 141 4.62 -12.84 -2.18
N PRO A 142 3.53 -13.54 -2.45
CA PRO A 142 2.29 -12.93 -2.94
C PRO A 142 1.79 -11.83 -2.00
N ALA A 143 1.21 -10.77 -2.54
CA ALA A 143 0.69 -9.64 -1.76
C ALA A 143 -0.22 -10.09 -0.60
N LYS A 144 -1.12 -11.04 -0.87
CA LYS A 144 -2.01 -11.63 0.14
C LYS A 144 -1.23 -12.28 1.29
N GLU A 145 -0.19 -13.07 1.00
CA GLU A 145 0.64 -13.74 2.00
C GLU A 145 1.39 -12.74 2.87
N ILE A 146 1.97 -11.69 2.27
CA ILE A 146 2.65 -10.62 3.01
C ILE A 146 1.69 -9.94 3.99
N PHE A 147 0.45 -9.67 3.54
CA PHE A 147 -0.56 -9.05 4.36
C PHE A 147 -1.07 -9.99 5.47
N GLU A 148 -1.45 -11.22 5.14
CA GLU A 148 -2.04 -12.17 6.09
C GLU A 148 -1.01 -12.73 7.09
N ASN A 149 0.22 -12.97 6.65
CA ASN A 149 1.28 -13.62 7.43
C ASN A 149 2.59 -12.83 7.37
N PRO A 150 2.63 -11.60 7.91
CA PRO A 150 3.89 -10.82 7.96
C PRO A 150 4.90 -11.52 8.86
N LYS A 151 6.11 -11.82 8.33
CA LYS A 151 7.15 -12.56 9.07
C LYS A 151 7.60 -11.87 10.35
N THR A 152 7.57 -10.55 10.36
CA THR A 152 8.06 -9.74 11.48
C THR A 152 7.16 -8.55 11.75
N LEU A 153 7.29 -7.95 12.94
CA LEU A 153 6.64 -6.67 13.28
C LEU A 153 6.93 -5.59 12.23
N LYS A 154 8.15 -5.54 11.71
CA LYS A 154 8.51 -4.53 10.70
C LYS A 154 7.78 -4.74 9.38
N VAL A 155 7.62 -5.99 8.95
CA VAL A 155 6.79 -6.31 7.77
C VAL A 155 5.32 -5.95 8.03
N ALA A 156 4.78 -6.27 9.21
CA ALA A 156 3.41 -5.92 9.60
C ALA A 156 3.19 -4.41 9.62
N GLU A 157 4.19 -3.62 10.05
CA GLU A 157 4.15 -2.16 10.02
C GLU A 157 4.11 -1.64 8.59
N ILE A 158 5.04 -2.09 7.74
CA ILE A 158 5.18 -1.61 6.34
C ILE A 158 3.98 -2.01 5.47
N SER A 159 3.41 -3.19 5.70
CA SER A 159 2.33 -3.75 4.85
C SER A 159 0.92 -3.30 5.24
N ASN A 160 0.76 -2.40 6.21
CA ASN A 160 -0.54 -1.90 6.65
C ASN A 160 -0.57 -0.37 6.66
N ASP A 161 -1.72 0.20 6.26
CA ASP A 161 -2.03 1.62 6.37
C ASP A 161 -3.49 1.78 6.83
N PRO A 162 -3.72 2.29 8.06
CA PRO A 162 -2.71 2.64 9.07
C PRO A 162 -1.91 1.42 9.57
N PRO A 163 -0.72 1.65 10.17
CA PRO A 163 0.11 0.57 10.69
C PRO A 163 -0.61 -0.32 11.69
N MET A 164 -0.22 -1.59 11.78
CA MET A 164 -0.76 -2.52 12.76
C MET A 164 -0.49 -2.02 14.19
N ASN A 165 -1.50 -2.04 15.04
CA ASN A 165 -1.33 -1.74 16.46
C ASN A 165 -0.53 -2.86 17.13
N ILE A 166 0.53 -2.50 17.86
CA ILE A 166 1.39 -3.45 18.56
C ILE A 166 1.35 -3.14 20.05
N LEU A 167 0.97 -4.14 20.84
CA LEU A 167 0.82 -4.04 22.30
C LEU A 167 1.62 -5.15 22.98
N LYS A 168 2.27 -4.85 24.09
CA LYS A 168 2.89 -5.91 24.92
C LYS A 168 1.81 -6.68 25.65
N ALA A 169 1.79 -7.99 25.52
CA ALA A 169 0.77 -8.86 26.10
C ALA A 169 1.37 -10.09 26.76
N SER A 170 0.60 -10.68 27.67
CA SER A 170 0.90 -11.99 28.27
C SER A 170 -0.31 -12.92 28.24
N ILE A 171 -0.06 -14.21 28.30
CA ILE A 171 -1.11 -15.21 28.49
C ILE A 171 -1.13 -15.64 29.97
N GLU A 172 -2.26 -15.40 30.61
CA GLU A 172 -2.53 -15.80 32.00
C GLU A 172 -3.89 -16.48 32.09
N THR A 173 -3.94 -17.68 32.67
CA THR A 173 -5.20 -18.41 32.93
C THR A 173 -6.16 -18.49 31.74
N ASN A 174 -5.60 -18.82 30.55
CA ASN A 174 -6.36 -18.90 29.26
C ASN A 174 -6.96 -17.57 28.79
N LYS A 175 -6.37 -16.46 29.21
CA LYS A 175 -6.72 -15.10 28.75
C LYS A 175 -5.47 -14.37 28.27
N ILE A 176 -5.66 -13.45 27.36
CA ILE A 176 -4.64 -12.49 26.96
C ILE A 176 -4.81 -11.24 27.83
N LYS A 177 -3.71 -10.82 28.46
CA LYS A 177 -3.66 -9.61 29.26
C LYS A 177 -2.69 -8.61 28.65
N PHE A 178 -3.14 -7.39 28.47
CA PHE A 178 -2.33 -6.25 28.07
C PHE A 178 -2.84 -5.00 28.79
N GLU A 179 -1.93 -4.25 29.43
CA GLU A 179 -2.29 -3.20 30.39
C GLU A 179 -3.27 -3.76 31.46
N GLU A 180 -4.40 -3.08 31.63
CA GLU A 180 -5.50 -3.50 32.52
C GLU A 180 -6.65 -4.20 31.74
N ILE A 181 -6.41 -4.60 30.51
CA ILE A 181 -7.38 -5.24 29.63
C ILE A 181 -7.14 -6.74 29.64
N GLU A 182 -8.20 -7.49 29.85
CA GLU A 182 -8.22 -8.94 29.70
C GLU A 182 -9.23 -9.33 28.62
N VAL A 183 -8.80 -10.15 27.66
CA VAL A 183 -9.64 -10.73 26.63
C VAL A 183 -9.47 -12.25 26.59
N GLU A 184 -10.46 -12.96 26.05
CA GLU A 184 -10.37 -14.41 25.89
C GLU A 184 -9.23 -14.79 24.93
N LEU A 185 -8.58 -15.93 25.21
CA LEU A 185 -7.54 -16.48 24.35
C LEU A 185 -8.19 -17.12 23.10
N PRO A 186 -7.95 -16.60 21.88
CA PRO A 186 -8.51 -17.19 20.68
C PRO A 186 -7.84 -18.53 20.34
N ASN A 187 -8.59 -19.42 19.68
CA ASN A 187 -8.16 -20.79 19.41
C ASN A 187 -6.80 -20.90 18.69
N HIS A 188 -6.50 -19.99 17.76
CA HIS A 188 -5.24 -20.03 17.01
C HIS A 188 -4.00 -19.64 17.85
N LEU A 189 -4.21 -19.05 19.05
CA LEU A 189 -3.16 -18.75 20.02
C LEU A 189 -3.08 -19.78 21.16
N SER A 190 -3.95 -20.76 21.22
CA SER A 190 -4.00 -21.75 22.32
C SER A 190 -2.72 -22.58 22.45
N ASN A 191 -1.98 -22.76 21.38
CA ASN A 191 -0.72 -23.50 21.33
C ASN A 191 0.54 -22.62 21.40
N LEU A 192 0.38 -21.32 21.69
CA LEU A 192 1.50 -20.40 21.80
C LEU A 192 2.38 -20.81 22.99
N LYS A 193 3.68 -20.97 22.75
CA LYS A 193 4.65 -21.40 23.77
C LYS A 193 5.13 -20.25 24.65
N GLU A 194 5.11 -19.05 24.09
CA GLU A 194 5.56 -17.83 24.75
C GLU A 194 4.49 -17.33 25.72
N LYS A 195 4.89 -17.08 26.97
CA LYS A 195 4.03 -16.45 27.95
C LYS A 195 3.86 -14.96 27.67
N ASN A 196 4.95 -14.30 27.27
CA ASN A 196 4.98 -12.88 26.87
C ASN A 196 5.19 -12.78 25.38
N PHE A 197 4.47 -11.86 24.74
CA PHE A 197 4.54 -11.66 23.31
C PHE A 197 4.11 -10.23 22.93
N ASN A 198 4.39 -9.84 21.70
CA ASN A 198 3.84 -8.62 21.12
C ASN A 198 2.54 -9.00 20.40
N LEU A 199 1.42 -8.47 20.91
CA LEU A 199 0.11 -8.60 20.29
C LEU A 199 0.00 -7.62 19.14
N GLY A 200 -0.35 -8.11 17.96
CA GLY A 200 -0.68 -7.28 16.79
C GLY A 200 -2.17 -7.31 16.50
N ILE A 201 -2.76 -6.16 16.19
CA ILE A 201 -4.14 -6.07 15.72
C ILE A 201 -4.28 -4.89 14.75
N ARG A 202 -4.98 -5.11 13.63
CA ARG A 202 -5.19 -4.05 12.65
C ARG A 202 -6.18 -3.01 13.14
N ALA A 203 -6.03 -1.78 12.67
CA ALA A 203 -6.95 -0.70 12.99
C ALA A 203 -8.40 -1.01 12.61
N SER A 204 -8.62 -1.70 11.51
CA SER A 204 -9.93 -2.15 11.03
C SER A 204 -10.59 -3.27 11.86
N ASP A 205 -9.79 -3.99 12.66
CA ASP A 205 -10.25 -5.08 13.52
C ASP A 205 -10.60 -4.63 14.96
N ILE A 206 -10.56 -3.32 15.19
CA ILE A 206 -10.99 -2.67 16.43
C ILE A 206 -12.19 -1.79 16.11
N LYS A 207 -13.27 -1.91 16.88
CA LYS A 207 -14.52 -1.19 16.60
C LYS A 207 -14.99 -0.38 17.80
N LEU A 208 -15.69 0.72 17.56
CA LEU A 208 -16.47 1.39 18.59
C LEU A 208 -17.54 0.43 19.14
N SER A 209 -17.82 0.52 20.42
CA SER A 209 -18.76 -0.38 21.12
C SER A 209 -19.39 0.32 22.31
N ASP A 210 -20.65 0.07 22.57
CA ASP A 210 -21.32 0.57 23.78
C ASP A 210 -20.84 -0.14 25.05
N SER A 211 -20.38 -1.39 24.89
CA SER A 211 -19.80 -2.23 25.94
C SER A 211 -18.39 -2.63 25.56
N GLY A 212 -17.39 -2.07 26.22
CA GLY A 212 -15.99 -2.34 25.86
C GLY A 212 -15.03 -1.59 26.75
N PHE A 213 -13.81 -1.48 26.30
CA PHE A 213 -12.75 -0.82 27.06
C PHE A 213 -12.72 0.68 26.72
N GLU A 214 -12.72 1.51 27.75
CA GLU A 214 -12.68 2.96 27.58
C GLU A 214 -11.28 3.44 27.20
N PHE A 215 -11.22 4.28 26.18
CA PHE A 215 -10.04 4.98 25.70
C PHE A 215 -10.32 6.47 25.54
N GLU A 216 -9.30 7.27 25.59
CA GLU A 216 -9.36 8.70 25.36
C GLU A 216 -8.90 9.03 23.94
N VAL A 217 -9.62 9.91 23.24
CA VAL A 217 -9.26 10.40 21.92
C VAL A 217 -8.11 11.39 22.03
N GLU A 218 -6.95 11.08 21.43
CA GLU A 218 -5.81 12.01 21.31
C GLU A 218 -5.90 12.81 20.00
N LEU A 219 -6.38 12.18 18.91
CA LEU A 219 -6.53 12.81 17.59
C LEU A 219 -7.62 12.09 16.79
N ALA A 220 -8.37 12.84 16.01
CA ALA A 220 -9.30 12.32 15.00
C ALA A 220 -8.94 12.90 13.64
N GLU A 221 -8.64 12.03 12.68
CA GLU A 221 -8.32 12.39 11.31
C GLU A 221 -9.44 11.90 10.39
N ILE A 222 -10.00 12.80 9.58
CA ILE A 222 -11.01 12.44 8.57
C ILE A 222 -10.32 12.35 7.22
N SER A 223 -10.32 11.17 6.62
CA SER A 223 -9.74 10.91 5.30
C SER A 223 -10.81 10.40 4.35
N GLY A 224 -11.39 11.32 3.56
CA GLY A 224 -12.39 10.97 2.56
C GLY A 224 -13.67 10.39 3.17
N SER A 225 -13.80 9.06 3.19
CA SER A 225 -14.98 8.33 3.68
C SER A 225 -14.77 7.65 5.03
N GLU A 226 -13.58 7.79 5.63
CA GLU A 226 -13.23 7.12 6.89
C GLU A 226 -12.73 8.10 7.95
N THR A 227 -12.81 7.69 9.21
CA THR A 227 -12.24 8.39 10.37
C THR A 227 -11.19 7.52 11.03
N LEU A 228 -9.96 8.02 11.16
CA LEU A 228 -8.92 7.40 11.94
C LEU A 228 -8.90 8.05 13.34
N LEU A 229 -9.06 7.23 14.38
CA LEU A 229 -8.96 7.70 15.76
C LEU A 229 -7.67 7.19 16.39
N HIS A 230 -6.86 8.13 16.86
CA HIS A 230 -5.72 7.86 17.74
C HIS A 230 -6.21 7.87 19.16
N LEU A 231 -6.13 6.75 19.83
CA LEU A 231 -6.70 6.51 21.13
C LEU A 231 -5.59 6.17 22.13
N LYS A 232 -5.78 6.63 23.37
CA LYS A 232 -4.85 6.38 24.48
C LYS A 232 -5.56 5.76 25.68
N ARG A 233 -4.88 4.80 26.31
CA ARG A 233 -5.22 4.28 27.64
C ARG A 233 -3.92 3.94 28.36
N GLY A 234 -3.67 4.57 29.52
CA GLY A 234 -2.40 4.39 30.22
C GLY A 234 -1.20 4.76 29.34
N ASN A 235 -0.31 3.80 29.14
CA ASN A 235 0.86 3.93 28.25
C ASN A 235 0.61 3.45 26.83
N SER A 236 -0.51 2.78 26.58
CA SER A 236 -0.84 2.24 25.25
C SER A 236 -1.49 3.29 24.38
N ARG A 237 -1.03 3.34 23.13
CA ARG A 237 -1.64 4.08 22.02
C ARG A 237 -2.05 3.12 20.94
N ILE A 238 -3.23 3.32 20.39
CA ILE A 238 -3.76 2.52 19.29
C ILE A 238 -4.43 3.44 18.27
N ILE A 239 -4.49 2.97 17.03
CA ILE A 239 -5.22 3.61 15.94
C ILE A 239 -6.37 2.67 15.56
N ILE A 240 -7.57 3.23 15.42
CA ILE A 240 -8.72 2.51 14.86
C ILE A 240 -9.18 3.19 13.58
N SER A 241 -9.63 2.40 12.61
CA SER A 241 -10.25 2.88 11.37
C SER A 241 -11.74 2.61 11.39
N ILE A 242 -12.52 3.65 11.12
CA ILE A 242 -13.98 3.63 11.08
C ILE A 242 -14.40 4.02 9.67
N GLU A 243 -15.13 3.14 8.97
CA GLU A 243 -15.61 3.33 7.59
C GLU A 243 -16.77 4.34 7.48
N GLU A 244 -16.78 5.33 8.37
CA GLU A 244 -17.77 6.41 8.44
C GLU A 244 -17.07 7.71 8.80
N VAL A 245 -17.64 8.83 8.36
CA VAL A 245 -17.16 10.16 8.77
C VAL A 245 -17.84 10.55 10.08
N LEU A 246 -17.08 10.45 11.17
CA LEU A 246 -17.52 10.79 12.52
C LEU A 246 -16.68 11.92 13.10
N ASN A 247 -17.30 12.79 13.88
CA ASN A 247 -16.60 13.89 14.54
C ASN A 247 -16.37 13.55 16.02
N PHE A 248 -15.14 13.69 16.45
CA PHE A 248 -14.71 13.51 17.85
C PHE A 248 -13.90 14.72 18.30
N ASN A 249 -14.03 15.08 19.56
CA ASN A 249 -13.16 16.07 20.17
C ASN A 249 -11.99 15.39 20.87
N ILE A 250 -10.88 16.09 20.95
CA ILE A 250 -9.74 15.66 21.77
C ILE A 250 -10.21 15.54 23.22
N HIS A 251 -9.79 14.46 23.90
CA HIS A 251 -10.19 14.03 25.25
C HIS A 251 -11.60 13.41 25.37
N ASP A 252 -12.34 13.26 24.27
CA ASP A 252 -13.57 12.45 24.30
C ASP A 252 -13.24 11.02 24.78
N LYS A 253 -14.17 10.44 25.57
CA LYS A 253 -14.08 9.06 26.03
C LYS A 253 -14.89 8.17 25.08
N VAL A 254 -14.24 7.19 24.50
CA VAL A 254 -14.88 6.22 23.61
C VAL A 254 -14.65 4.81 24.15
N LYS A 255 -15.62 3.95 23.95
CA LYS A 255 -15.45 2.53 24.25
C LYS A 255 -15.19 1.76 22.97
N ILE A 256 -14.26 0.83 23.02
CA ILE A 256 -13.87 -0.01 21.89
C ILE A 256 -13.89 -1.48 22.26
N SER A 257 -14.08 -2.32 21.26
CA SER A 257 -13.95 -3.78 21.35
C SER A 257 -12.91 -4.27 20.34
N PHE A 258 -12.17 -5.31 20.73
CA PHE A 258 -11.17 -5.97 19.89
C PHE A 258 -11.76 -7.21 19.24
N ASN A 259 -11.56 -7.39 17.95
CA ASN A 259 -11.86 -8.67 17.29
C ASN A 259 -10.75 -9.68 17.64
N ILE A 260 -10.95 -10.43 18.73
CA ILE A 260 -9.95 -11.37 19.26
C ILE A 260 -9.55 -12.44 18.25
N SER A 261 -10.45 -12.82 17.33
CA SER A 261 -10.15 -13.80 16.28
C SER A 261 -9.14 -13.30 15.23
N LYS A 262 -8.85 -12.00 15.24
CA LYS A 262 -7.92 -11.31 14.30
C LYS A 262 -6.60 -10.88 14.95
N ILE A 263 -6.35 -11.29 16.19
CA ILE A 263 -5.11 -10.99 16.91
C ILE A 263 -3.95 -11.79 16.32
N TYR A 264 -2.81 -11.12 16.16
CA TYR A 264 -1.52 -11.72 15.82
C TYR A 264 -0.66 -11.85 17.07
N ALA A 265 0.17 -12.86 17.12
CA ALA A 265 1.21 -12.98 18.13
C ALA A 265 2.59 -12.97 17.50
N PHE A 266 3.45 -12.05 17.94
CA PHE A 266 4.85 -12.00 17.60
C PHE A 266 5.68 -12.22 18.86
N ASN A 267 6.75 -13.01 18.77
CA ASN A 267 7.63 -13.25 19.91
C ASN A 267 8.38 -11.96 20.33
N GLU A 268 9.18 -12.03 21.40
CA GLU A 268 9.93 -10.88 21.89
C GLU A 268 10.96 -10.32 20.87
N ASN A 269 11.42 -11.16 19.92
CA ASN A 269 12.28 -10.75 18.83
C ASN A 269 11.51 -10.15 17.64
N GLY A 270 10.19 -10.04 17.74
CA GLY A 270 9.34 -9.49 16.69
C GLY A 270 9.07 -10.44 15.52
N VAL A 271 9.32 -11.74 15.67
CA VAL A 271 9.01 -12.76 14.65
C VAL A 271 7.59 -13.30 14.89
N LEU A 272 6.83 -13.51 13.81
CA LEU A 272 5.48 -14.04 13.88
C LEU A 272 5.45 -15.45 14.46
N SER A 273 4.82 -15.62 15.61
CA SER A 273 4.56 -16.90 16.27
C SER A 273 3.22 -17.50 15.84
N SER A 274 2.21 -16.66 15.61
CA SER A 274 0.90 -17.12 15.13
C SER A 274 0.11 -15.99 14.49
N SER A 275 -0.57 -16.28 13.38
CA SER A 275 -1.51 -15.39 12.72
C SER A 275 -2.93 -15.96 12.74
N PRO A 276 -3.97 -15.12 12.58
CA PRO A 276 -5.35 -15.55 12.37
C PRO A 276 -5.55 -16.40 11.11
N PHE A 277 -4.57 -16.40 10.20
CA PHE A 277 -4.61 -17.09 8.92
C PHE A 277 -3.75 -18.36 8.90
N GLY A 278 -3.20 -18.77 10.05
CA GLY A 278 -2.46 -20.01 10.22
C GLY A 278 -0.95 -19.90 9.94
N GLY A 279 -0.42 -18.69 9.72
CA GLY A 279 1.02 -18.47 9.53
C GLY A 279 1.79 -18.50 10.86
N SER A 280 2.99 -19.09 10.81
CA SER A 280 3.98 -19.06 11.89
C SER A 280 5.37 -19.19 11.28
N TYR A 281 6.36 -18.48 11.84
CA TYR A 281 7.76 -18.50 11.40
C TYR A 281 8.72 -18.81 12.57
N VAL A 282 8.19 -19.31 13.70
CA VAL A 282 8.94 -19.70 14.91
C VAL A 282 9.00 -21.20 15.05
#